data_ac9620c528e6c6f6516320d88e473a1a
#
_entry.id   ac9620c528e6c6f6516320d88e473a1a
#
_cell.length_a   1.000
_cell.length_b   1.000
_cell.length_c   1.000
_cell.angle_alpha   90.00
_cell.angle_beta   90.00
_cell.angle_gamma   90.00
#
_symmetry.space_group_name_H-M   'P 1'
#
loop_
_entity.id
_entity.type
_entity.pdbx_description
1 polymer ?
#
loop_
_entity_poly.entity_id
_entity_poly.type
_entity_poly.pdbx_seq_one_letter_code
_entity_poly.pdbx_strand_id
1 'polypeptide(L)'
;GVVIITTKRGKEGKATVNFDAYYGFSGSPNYRHGMTRDEWVTYQQEAYKYKNGDYPTDMSALLGKQDFIDAYNDGKWIDWIDEVSGNTATTQKYSLSVSSGTEKTKLFASTSYNREEGLLNNENLNRYSLRLNLDQQIFSWAKVGFTSNLVYRDLNSGVKNTFTKSLSAIPLGDAYTEEGEINHEYITGQYSPMSDFIENQYVDNTRSTYLNMSGYVELTPIKDLTFTSRVNG
;
A
#
# COMPACT_ATOMS: atom_id res chain seq x y z
N GLY A 1 -22.44 -1.65 22.57
CA GLY A 1 -21.23 -2.24 23.17
C GLY A 1 -20.16 -1.18 23.37
N VAL A 2 -19.33 -1.32 24.40
CA VAL A 2 -18.22 -0.43 24.70
C VAL A 2 -16.93 -1.16 24.39
N VAL A 3 -16.02 -0.56 23.60
CA VAL A 3 -14.67 -1.07 23.36
C VAL A 3 -13.71 -0.28 24.25
N ILE A 4 -13.04 -0.98 25.16
CA ILE A 4 -12.01 -0.38 26.02
C ILE A 4 -10.64 -0.79 25.47
N ILE A 5 -9.85 0.19 25.05
CA ILE A 5 -8.48 -0.03 24.58
C ILE A 5 -7.51 0.41 25.68
N THR A 6 -6.72 -0.56 26.19
CA THR A 6 -5.67 -0.30 27.16
C THR A 6 -4.30 -0.35 26.49
N THR A 7 -3.52 0.71 26.62
CA THR A 7 -2.15 0.74 26.06
C THR A 7 -1.16 0.04 26.99
N LYS A 8 -0.11 -0.57 26.41
CA LYS A 8 1.00 -1.15 27.19
C LYS A 8 1.64 -0.06 28.05
N ARG A 9 1.87 -0.39 29.33
CA ARG A 9 2.56 0.47 30.30
C ARG A 9 3.82 -0.20 30.78
N GLY A 10 4.70 0.60 31.37
CA GLY A 10 5.88 0.07 32.05
C GLY A 10 5.50 -0.88 33.16
N LYS A 11 6.28 -1.93 33.33
CA LYS A 11 6.15 -2.90 34.42
C LYS A 11 7.27 -2.69 35.42
N GLU A 12 6.99 -2.92 36.70
CA GLU A 12 7.99 -2.94 37.73
C GLU A 12 8.99 -4.10 37.51
N GLY A 13 10.27 -3.83 37.72
CA GLY A 13 11.34 -4.77 37.54
C GLY A 13 12.46 -4.24 36.63
N LYS A 14 13.38 -5.17 36.29
CA LYS A 14 14.49 -4.87 35.37
C LYS A 14 13.97 -4.44 34.01
N ALA A 15 14.73 -3.57 33.37
CA ALA A 15 14.42 -3.15 31.99
C ALA A 15 14.35 -4.36 31.05
N THR A 16 13.25 -4.45 30.33
CA THR A 16 13.03 -5.47 29.30
C THR A 16 13.01 -4.78 27.93
N VAL A 17 13.84 -5.28 27.03
CA VAL A 17 13.91 -4.82 25.66
C VAL A 17 13.33 -5.92 24.77
N ASN A 18 12.37 -5.56 23.90
CA ASN A 18 11.83 -6.47 22.91
C ASN A 18 12.07 -5.89 21.52
N PHE A 19 12.54 -6.73 20.62
CA PHE A 19 12.67 -6.43 19.21
C PHE A 19 11.87 -7.47 18.42
N ASP A 20 11.02 -7.00 17.53
CA ASP A 20 10.25 -7.84 16.63
C ASP A 20 10.54 -7.41 15.18
N ALA A 21 10.75 -8.38 14.31
CA ALA A 21 10.92 -8.18 12.88
C ALA A 21 9.97 -9.12 12.13
N TYR A 22 9.31 -8.58 11.12
CA TYR A 22 8.44 -9.33 10.24
C TYR A 22 8.73 -8.94 8.79
N TYR A 23 8.80 -9.95 7.92
CA TYR A 23 8.86 -9.79 6.48
C TYR A 23 7.85 -10.75 5.85
N GLY A 24 7.01 -10.22 4.98
CA GLY A 24 6.00 -10.98 4.26
C GLY A 24 5.93 -10.59 2.81
N PHE A 25 5.48 -11.52 1.98
CA PHE A 25 5.17 -11.27 0.58
C PHE A 25 3.79 -11.81 0.25
N SER A 26 3.12 -11.10 -0.64
CA SER A 26 1.84 -11.50 -1.21
C SER A 26 1.93 -11.39 -2.72
N GLY A 27 1.63 -12.47 -3.39
CA GLY A 27 1.49 -12.47 -4.84
C GLY A 27 0.14 -11.92 -5.26
N SER A 28 -0.01 -11.64 -6.54
CA SER A 28 -1.29 -11.35 -7.16
C SER A 28 -2.27 -12.49 -6.86
N PRO A 29 -3.50 -12.18 -6.44
CA PRO A 29 -4.54 -13.20 -6.43
C PRO A 29 -4.67 -13.75 -7.85
N ASN A 30 -5.17 -14.99 -7.97
CA ASN A 30 -5.28 -15.68 -9.24
C ASN A 30 -6.30 -14.96 -10.14
N TYR A 31 -5.90 -13.80 -10.70
CA TYR A 31 -6.68 -13.11 -11.72
C TYR A 31 -6.70 -13.99 -12.98
N ARG A 32 -7.81 -13.97 -13.67
CA ARG A 32 -7.82 -14.49 -15.04
C ARG A 32 -6.83 -13.63 -15.83
N HIS A 33 -5.93 -14.28 -16.56
CA HIS A 33 -5.09 -13.62 -17.55
C HIS A 33 -5.95 -12.83 -18.55
N GLY A 34 -5.37 -11.83 -19.19
CA GLY A 34 -5.95 -11.21 -20.37
C GLY A 34 -6.22 -12.26 -21.46
N MET A 35 -6.97 -11.89 -22.48
CA MET A 35 -7.13 -12.78 -23.64
C MET A 35 -5.76 -13.10 -24.23
N THR A 36 -5.52 -14.37 -24.51
CA THR A 36 -4.39 -14.77 -25.35
C THR A 36 -4.57 -14.18 -26.75
N ARG A 37 -3.50 -14.17 -27.54
CA ARG A 37 -3.56 -13.70 -28.93
C ARG A 37 -4.69 -14.36 -29.72
N ASP A 38 -4.81 -15.68 -29.62
CA ASP A 38 -5.78 -16.44 -30.40
C ASP A 38 -7.22 -16.21 -29.91
N GLU A 39 -7.42 -16.07 -28.61
CA GLU A 39 -8.73 -15.72 -28.04
C GLU A 39 -9.15 -14.30 -28.47
N TRP A 40 -8.21 -13.34 -28.45
CA TRP A 40 -8.50 -11.97 -28.86
C TRP A 40 -8.84 -11.88 -30.36
N VAL A 41 -8.08 -12.59 -31.21
CA VAL A 41 -8.38 -12.67 -32.67
C VAL A 41 -9.73 -13.29 -32.90
N THR A 42 -10.05 -14.39 -32.24
CA THR A 42 -11.36 -15.03 -32.30
C THR A 42 -12.48 -14.07 -31.90
N TYR A 43 -12.30 -13.36 -30.80
CA TYR A 43 -13.25 -12.35 -30.34
C TYR A 43 -13.45 -11.24 -31.38
N GLN A 44 -12.37 -10.74 -31.99
CA GLN A 44 -12.44 -9.71 -33.02
C GLN A 44 -13.14 -10.23 -34.29
N GLN A 45 -12.90 -11.47 -34.67
CA GLN A 45 -13.58 -12.10 -35.82
C GLN A 45 -15.10 -12.24 -35.61
N GLU A 46 -15.51 -12.67 -34.41
CA GLU A 46 -16.92 -12.74 -34.06
C GLU A 46 -17.59 -11.38 -34.01
N ALA A 47 -16.89 -10.38 -33.45
CA ALA A 47 -17.37 -8.99 -33.43
C ALA A 47 -17.51 -8.41 -34.84
N TYR A 48 -16.54 -8.70 -35.73
CA TYR A 48 -16.59 -8.30 -37.14
C TYR A 48 -17.80 -8.91 -37.86
N LYS A 49 -18.00 -10.24 -37.70
CA LYS A 49 -19.13 -10.96 -38.26
C LYS A 49 -20.47 -10.40 -37.76
N TYR A 50 -20.60 -10.14 -36.48
CA TYR A 50 -21.80 -9.55 -35.93
C TYR A 50 -22.14 -8.19 -36.57
N LYS A 51 -21.12 -7.38 -36.85
CA LYS A 51 -21.27 -6.05 -37.43
C LYS A 51 -21.54 -6.09 -38.94
N ASN A 52 -20.87 -7.00 -39.67
CA ASN A 52 -20.83 -6.98 -41.14
C ASN A 52 -21.62 -8.13 -41.80
N GLY A 53 -22.14 -9.08 -41.02
CA GLY A 53 -22.92 -10.22 -41.49
C GLY A 53 -22.10 -11.45 -41.90
N ASP A 54 -20.76 -11.29 -42.08
CA ASP A 54 -19.88 -12.39 -42.47
C ASP A 54 -18.50 -12.23 -41.80
N TYR A 55 -17.69 -13.27 -41.78
CA TYR A 55 -16.33 -13.23 -41.26
C TYR A 55 -15.39 -12.36 -42.13
N PRO A 56 -14.34 -11.79 -41.56
CA PRO A 56 -13.34 -11.04 -42.32
C PRO A 56 -12.63 -11.98 -43.33
N THR A 57 -12.33 -11.48 -44.50
CA THR A 57 -11.65 -12.22 -45.54
C THR A 57 -10.18 -12.51 -45.20
N ASP A 58 -9.56 -11.62 -44.48
CA ASP A 58 -8.16 -11.69 -44.08
C ASP A 58 -7.90 -10.78 -42.84
N MET A 59 -6.67 -10.77 -42.36
CA MET A 59 -6.27 -9.95 -41.20
C MET A 59 -6.30 -8.44 -41.49
N SER A 60 -6.14 -8.01 -42.73
CA SER A 60 -6.25 -6.60 -43.09
C SER A 60 -7.68 -6.10 -42.95
N ALA A 61 -8.67 -6.90 -43.34
CA ALA A 61 -10.09 -6.62 -43.13
C ALA A 61 -10.42 -6.57 -41.64
N LEU A 62 -9.77 -7.40 -40.82
CA LEU A 62 -10.00 -7.47 -39.39
C LEU A 62 -9.34 -6.31 -38.61
N LEU A 63 -8.05 -6.06 -38.83
CA LEU A 63 -7.23 -5.14 -38.07
C LEU A 63 -7.21 -3.71 -38.64
N GLY A 64 -7.39 -3.57 -39.93
CA GLY A 64 -7.61 -2.29 -40.62
C GLY A 64 -6.40 -1.35 -40.76
N LYS A 65 -5.42 -1.44 -39.86
CA LYS A 65 -4.20 -0.62 -39.85
C LYS A 65 -2.97 -1.47 -40.09
N GLN A 66 -2.01 -0.99 -40.88
CA GLN A 66 -0.83 -1.76 -41.25
C GLN A 66 0.04 -2.08 -40.04
N ASP A 67 0.25 -1.16 -39.12
CA ASP A 67 1.03 -1.35 -37.90
C ASP A 67 0.43 -2.41 -36.97
N PHE A 68 -0.90 -2.55 -36.93
CA PHE A 68 -1.57 -3.63 -36.19
C PHE A 68 -1.34 -4.99 -36.86
N ILE A 69 -1.34 -5.01 -38.21
CA ILE A 69 -1.06 -6.22 -38.98
C ILE A 69 0.39 -6.64 -38.78
N ASP A 70 1.33 -5.70 -38.83
CA ASP A 70 2.75 -5.93 -38.62
C ASP A 70 3.01 -6.44 -37.20
N ALA A 71 2.45 -5.77 -36.16
CA ALA A 71 2.57 -6.22 -34.78
C ALA A 71 2.02 -7.65 -34.57
N TYR A 72 0.89 -7.98 -35.21
CA TYR A 72 0.33 -9.33 -35.18
C TYR A 72 1.25 -10.36 -35.83
N ASN A 73 1.78 -10.06 -37.03
CA ASN A 73 2.67 -10.94 -37.78
C ASN A 73 4.01 -11.14 -37.05
N ASP A 74 4.52 -10.09 -36.41
CA ASP A 74 5.76 -10.13 -35.64
C ASP A 74 5.58 -10.81 -34.27
N GLY A 75 4.34 -11.18 -33.92
CA GLY A 75 4.05 -11.84 -32.64
C GLY A 75 4.17 -10.92 -31.42
N LYS A 76 4.03 -9.62 -31.62
CA LYS A 76 4.10 -8.60 -30.57
C LYS A 76 2.81 -8.61 -29.75
N TRP A 77 2.80 -9.43 -28.70
CA TRP A 77 1.67 -9.63 -27.80
C TRP A 77 1.98 -9.16 -26.40
N ILE A 78 1.07 -8.40 -25.77
CA ILE A 78 1.23 -7.83 -24.43
C ILE A 78 0.12 -8.35 -23.52
N ASP A 79 0.46 -9.01 -22.42
CA ASP A 79 -0.46 -9.23 -21.30
C ASP A 79 -0.44 -8.01 -20.37
N TRP A 80 -1.31 -7.04 -20.68
CA TRP A 80 -1.39 -5.81 -19.91
C TRP A 80 -1.76 -6.02 -18.43
N ILE A 81 -2.43 -7.12 -18.09
CA ILE A 81 -2.78 -7.41 -16.70
C ILE A 81 -1.52 -7.80 -15.93
N ASP A 82 -0.70 -8.67 -16.53
CA ASP A 82 0.58 -9.09 -15.93
C ASP A 82 1.56 -7.91 -15.83
N GLU A 83 1.65 -7.08 -16.87
CA GLU A 83 2.51 -5.89 -16.88
C GLU A 83 2.19 -4.90 -15.76
N VAL A 84 0.93 -4.71 -15.40
CA VAL A 84 0.53 -3.73 -14.37
C VAL A 84 0.39 -4.33 -12.97
N SER A 85 0.22 -5.64 -12.82
CA SER A 85 -0.08 -6.31 -11.54
C SER A 85 0.79 -7.52 -11.24
N GLY A 86 1.78 -7.83 -12.08
CA GLY A 86 2.68 -8.97 -11.91
C GLY A 86 3.68 -8.85 -10.75
N ASN A 87 3.69 -7.73 -10.04
CA ASN A 87 4.60 -7.51 -8.93
C ASN A 87 4.25 -8.34 -7.69
N THR A 88 5.26 -8.64 -6.90
CA THR A 88 5.10 -9.21 -5.57
C THR A 88 5.01 -8.07 -4.56
N ALA A 89 3.86 -7.97 -3.88
CA ALA A 89 3.70 -7.04 -2.78
C ALA A 89 4.53 -7.48 -1.58
N THR A 90 5.22 -6.54 -0.93
CA THR A 90 6.04 -6.83 0.23
C THR A 90 5.56 -6.08 1.47
N THR A 91 5.71 -6.69 2.63
CA THR A 91 5.46 -6.07 3.92
C THR A 91 6.66 -6.27 4.82
N GLN A 92 7.22 -5.17 5.31
CA GLN A 92 8.32 -5.16 6.27
C GLN A 92 7.87 -4.43 7.52
N LYS A 93 8.12 -5.02 8.69
CA LYS A 93 7.81 -4.39 9.97
C LYS A 93 8.92 -4.65 10.96
N TYR A 94 9.42 -3.59 11.56
CA TYR A 94 10.40 -3.64 12.63
C TYR A 94 9.86 -2.87 13.82
N SER A 95 9.95 -3.44 15.00
CA SER A 95 9.55 -2.76 16.23
C SER A 95 10.55 -3.02 17.35
N LEU A 96 10.84 -1.95 18.08
CA LEU A 96 11.67 -1.99 19.27
C LEU A 96 10.87 -1.40 20.42
N SER A 97 10.85 -2.09 21.56
CA SER A 97 10.21 -1.55 22.75
C SER A 97 11.05 -1.81 24.00
N VAL A 98 10.97 -0.86 24.91
CA VAL A 98 11.62 -0.92 26.21
C VAL A 98 10.55 -0.70 27.29
N SER A 99 10.53 -1.59 28.26
CA SER A 99 9.68 -1.49 29.46
C SER A 99 10.56 -1.56 30.69
N SER A 100 10.42 -0.60 31.59
CA SER A 100 11.16 -0.55 32.85
C SER A 100 10.29 0.08 33.93
N GLY A 101 10.56 -0.22 35.17
CA GLY A 101 9.88 0.46 36.26
C GLY A 101 10.43 0.11 37.63
N THR A 102 10.13 1.02 38.54
CA THR A 102 10.25 0.87 39.98
C THR A 102 8.85 0.95 40.60
N GLU A 103 8.74 0.83 41.94
CA GLU A 103 7.46 1.12 42.62
C GLU A 103 6.89 2.48 42.31
N LYS A 104 7.76 3.50 42.10
CA LYS A 104 7.36 4.90 41.90
C LYS A 104 7.30 5.35 40.43
N THR A 105 8.10 4.73 39.57
CA THR A 105 8.21 5.15 38.15
C THR A 105 8.00 3.96 37.25
N LYS A 106 7.13 4.09 36.24
CA LYS A 106 6.96 3.08 35.20
C LYS A 106 7.08 3.73 33.83
N LEU A 107 7.99 3.22 33.02
CA LEU A 107 8.29 3.70 31.69
C LEU A 107 8.05 2.62 30.65
N PHE A 108 7.35 2.97 29.60
CA PHE A 108 7.29 2.19 28.37
C PHE A 108 7.57 3.10 27.19
N ALA A 109 8.54 2.73 26.38
CA ALA A 109 8.83 3.43 25.11
C ALA A 109 8.86 2.40 23.97
N SER A 110 8.36 2.76 22.80
CA SER A 110 8.48 1.91 21.63
C SER A 110 8.57 2.75 20.36
N THR A 111 9.32 2.23 19.40
CA THR A 111 9.35 2.74 18.03
C THR A 111 9.04 1.60 17.06
N SER A 112 8.42 1.92 15.94
CA SER A 112 8.22 0.95 14.87
C SER A 112 8.31 1.61 13.50
N TYR A 113 8.81 0.85 12.55
CA TYR A 113 8.79 1.13 11.12
C TYR A 113 7.98 0.04 10.41
N ASN A 114 7.08 0.44 9.55
CA ASN A 114 6.32 -0.45 8.68
C ASN A 114 6.41 0.07 7.25
N ARG A 115 6.82 -0.79 6.32
CA ARG A 115 6.81 -0.54 4.89
C ARG A 115 5.94 -1.58 4.22
N GLU A 116 5.00 -1.14 3.43
CA GLU A 116 4.14 -1.96 2.59
C GLU A 116 4.32 -1.50 1.14
N GLU A 117 4.59 -2.43 0.26
CA GLU A 117 4.62 -2.24 -1.18
C GLU A 117 3.43 -2.96 -1.78
N GLY A 118 2.70 -2.27 -2.66
CA GLY A 118 1.53 -2.81 -3.32
C GLY A 118 1.87 -3.72 -4.50
N LEU A 119 0.84 -4.29 -5.12
CA LEU A 119 0.97 -5.08 -6.35
C LEU A 119 1.19 -4.18 -7.59
N LEU A 120 0.67 -2.96 -7.54
CA LEU A 120 0.85 -1.98 -8.61
C LEU A 120 2.16 -1.21 -8.43
N ASN A 121 2.78 -0.82 -9.54
CA ASN A 121 3.96 0.03 -9.51
C ASN A 121 3.66 1.36 -8.81
N ASN A 122 4.66 1.87 -8.07
CA ASN A 122 4.58 3.12 -7.32
C ASN A 122 3.55 3.15 -6.17
N GLU A 123 2.97 2.00 -5.78
CA GLU A 123 2.10 1.89 -4.63
C GLU A 123 2.91 1.47 -3.40
N ASN A 124 3.07 2.36 -2.44
CA ASN A 124 3.78 2.04 -1.20
C ASN A 124 3.33 2.90 -0.02
N LEU A 125 3.47 2.35 1.17
CA LEU A 125 3.24 3.00 2.44
C LEU A 125 4.47 2.86 3.32
N ASN A 126 5.03 3.99 3.78
CA ASN A 126 5.99 4.03 4.86
C ASN A 126 5.32 4.63 6.10
N ARG A 127 5.39 3.91 7.21
CA ARG A 127 4.80 4.34 8.48
C ARG A 127 5.81 4.22 9.60
N TYR A 128 6.03 5.33 10.28
CA TYR A 128 6.88 5.44 11.47
C TYR A 128 6.00 5.71 12.68
N SER A 129 6.25 5.04 13.78
CA SER A 129 5.51 5.26 15.01
C SER A 129 6.45 5.36 16.19
N LEU A 130 6.15 6.30 17.09
CA LEU A 130 6.84 6.47 18.36
C LEU A 130 5.79 6.55 19.47
N ARG A 131 5.98 5.77 20.52
CA ARG A 131 5.11 5.79 21.70
C ARG A 131 5.93 5.93 22.97
N LEU A 132 5.44 6.78 23.87
CA LEU A 132 6.00 6.97 25.19
C LEU A 132 4.86 6.94 26.23
N ASN A 133 5.01 6.11 27.26
CA ASN A 133 4.11 6.09 28.41
C ASN A 133 4.96 6.18 29.67
N LEU A 134 4.63 7.14 30.51
CA LEU A 134 5.29 7.39 31.80
C LEU A 134 4.24 7.49 32.89
N ASP A 135 4.39 6.74 33.96
CA ASP A 135 3.64 6.89 35.20
C ASP A 135 4.62 7.18 36.33
N GLN A 136 4.35 8.21 37.10
CA GLN A 136 5.21 8.66 38.19
C GLN A 136 4.40 8.88 39.47
N GLN A 137 4.76 8.18 40.55
CA GLN A 137 4.29 8.46 41.88
C GLN A 137 5.11 9.63 42.46
N ILE A 138 4.48 10.79 42.65
CA ILE A 138 5.12 12.00 43.17
C ILE A 138 5.12 11.96 44.70
N PHE A 139 3.95 11.67 45.28
CA PHE A 139 3.75 11.54 46.73
C PHE A 139 2.97 10.25 46.97
N SER A 140 2.91 9.77 48.21
CA SER A 140 2.13 8.58 48.57
C SER A 140 0.64 8.69 48.16
N TRP A 141 0.14 9.93 48.05
CA TRP A 141 -1.25 10.28 47.72
C TRP A 141 -1.42 10.88 46.31
N ALA A 142 -0.34 11.13 45.55
CA ALA A 142 -0.41 11.77 44.23
C ALA A 142 0.44 11.07 43.19
N LYS A 143 -0.21 10.71 42.05
CA LYS A 143 0.41 10.11 40.89
C LYS A 143 0.08 10.91 39.64
N VAL A 144 1.04 11.00 38.73
CA VAL A 144 0.88 11.61 37.42
C VAL A 144 1.23 10.60 36.33
N GLY A 145 0.59 10.74 35.19
CA GLY A 145 0.95 9.92 34.05
C GLY A 145 0.85 10.71 32.76
N PHE A 146 1.68 10.29 31.83
CA PHE A 146 1.78 10.86 30.48
C PHE A 146 1.80 9.74 29.45
N THR A 147 1.09 9.93 28.36
CA THR A 147 1.08 9.05 27.20
C THR A 147 1.20 9.89 25.96
N SER A 148 2.11 9.51 25.07
CA SER A 148 2.25 10.13 23.75
C SER A 148 2.34 9.04 22.69
N ASN A 149 1.70 9.30 21.55
CA ASN A 149 1.77 8.46 20.36
C ASN A 149 1.88 9.33 19.13
N LEU A 150 3.05 9.29 18.48
CA LEU A 150 3.34 9.98 17.24
C LEU A 150 3.34 8.95 16.11
N VAL A 151 2.61 9.22 15.03
CA VAL A 151 2.61 8.43 13.81
C VAL A 151 2.84 9.34 12.62
N TYR A 152 3.85 9.03 11.83
CA TYR A 152 4.09 9.64 10.53
C TYR A 152 3.82 8.61 9.45
N ARG A 153 3.04 8.98 8.44
CA ARG A 153 2.72 8.18 7.25
C ARG A 153 3.16 8.93 6.01
N ASP A 154 3.80 8.21 5.10
CA ASP A 154 4.08 8.63 3.73
C ASP A 154 3.48 7.57 2.81
N LEU A 155 2.40 7.90 2.13
CA LEU A 155 1.60 7.02 1.28
C LEU A 155 1.70 7.50 -0.15
N ASN A 156 2.20 6.66 -1.03
CA ASN A 156 2.01 6.74 -2.47
C ASN A 156 0.85 5.82 -2.83
N SER A 157 -0.23 6.38 -3.33
CA SER A 157 -1.47 5.63 -3.63
C SER A 157 -1.41 4.86 -4.95
N GLY A 158 -0.28 4.93 -5.67
CA GLY A 158 -0.17 4.35 -7.00
C GLY A 158 -1.03 5.09 -8.03
N VAL A 159 -1.08 4.53 -9.22
CA VAL A 159 -1.85 5.12 -10.35
C VAL A 159 -3.28 4.60 -10.33
N LYS A 160 -4.25 5.50 -10.31
CA LYS A 160 -5.67 5.17 -10.35
C LYS A 160 -6.08 4.63 -11.72
N ASN A 161 -6.95 3.61 -11.71
CA ASN A 161 -7.55 3.02 -12.91
C ASN A 161 -6.58 2.29 -13.86
N THR A 162 -5.32 2.10 -13.51
CA THR A 162 -4.37 1.39 -14.38
C THR A 162 -4.86 -0.02 -14.72
N PHE A 163 -5.34 -0.75 -13.73
CA PHE A 163 -5.91 -2.08 -13.94
C PHE A 163 -7.12 -2.05 -14.88
N THR A 164 -8.00 -1.06 -14.75
CA THR A 164 -9.16 -0.91 -15.66
C THR A 164 -8.73 -0.52 -17.07
N LYS A 165 -7.70 0.34 -17.20
CA LYS A 165 -7.10 0.69 -18.50
C LYS A 165 -6.50 -0.55 -19.16
N SER A 166 -5.81 -1.42 -18.42
CA SER A 166 -5.19 -2.64 -18.92
C SER A 166 -6.21 -3.65 -19.46
N LEU A 167 -7.39 -3.75 -18.83
CA LEU A 167 -8.47 -4.63 -19.31
C LEU A 167 -9.06 -4.21 -20.67
N SER A 168 -8.92 -2.94 -21.06
CA SER A 168 -9.47 -2.41 -22.29
C SER A 168 -8.41 -2.09 -23.35
N ALA A 169 -7.13 -2.19 -23.01
CA ALA A 169 -6.04 -1.93 -23.93
C ALA A 169 -5.93 -3.04 -24.99
N ILE A 170 -5.55 -2.66 -26.20
CA ILE A 170 -5.31 -3.62 -27.28
C ILE A 170 -4.01 -4.38 -26.96
N PRO A 171 -4.02 -5.71 -26.98
CA PRO A 171 -2.85 -6.49 -26.56
C PRO A 171 -1.82 -6.71 -27.69
N LEU A 172 -1.67 -5.75 -28.60
CA LEU A 172 -0.72 -5.75 -29.71
C LEU A 172 0.20 -4.54 -29.62
N GLY A 173 1.48 -4.72 -29.89
CA GLY A 173 2.49 -3.66 -29.93
C GLY A 173 3.65 -3.91 -28.99
N ASP A 174 4.39 -2.83 -28.64
CA ASP A 174 5.57 -2.90 -27.79
C ASP A 174 5.33 -2.14 -26.49
N ALA A 175 5.24 -2.86 -25.36
CA ALA A 175 5.05 -2.26 -24.04
C ALA A 175 6.23 -1.38 -23.61
N TYR A 176 7.43 -1.72 -24.11
CA TYR A 176 8.69 -1.05 -23.78
C TYR A 176 9.45 -0.66 -25.03
N THR A 177 10.27 0.38 -24.94
CA THR A 177 11.22 0.79 -25.98
C THR A 177 12.39 -0.19 -26.05
N GLU A 178 13.27 -0.05 -27.05
CA GLU A 178 14.50 -0.84 -27.16
C GLU A 178 15.45 -0.61 -25.96
N GLU A 179 15.38 0.54 -25.31
CA GLU A 179 16.12 0.88 -24.10
C GLU A 179 15.51 0.31 -22.82
N GLY A 180 14.32 -0.32 -22.91
CA GLY A 180 13.61 -0.92 -21.77
C GLY A 180 12.76 0.08 -20.98
N GLU A 181 12.52 1.27 -21.50
CA GLU A 181 11.63 2.26 -20.89
C GLU A 181 10.17 1.98 -21.30
N ILE A 182 9.22 2.42 -20.48
CA ILE A 182 7.79 2.28 -20.78
C ILE A 182 7.48 3.07 -22.05
N ASN A 183 6.94 2.37 -23.04
CA ASN A 183 6.52 2.97 -24.28
C ASN A 183 5.18 3.72 -24.08
N HIS A 184 5.18 5.04 -24.21
CA HIS A 184 3.99 5.86 -24.00
C HIS A 184 2.90 5.56 -25.03
N GLU A 185 3.28 5.44 -26.31
CA GLU A 185 2.41 5.02 -27.41
C GLU A 185 2.91 3.66 -27.93
N TYR A 186 2.31 2.58 -27.44
CA TYR A 186 2.76 1.22 -27.68
C TYR A 186 2.39 0.65 -29.05
N ILE A 187 1.45 1.28 -29.73
CA ILE A 187 1.09 1.11 -31.13
C ILE A 187 0.33 2.35 -31.59
N THR A 188 0.34 2.70 -32.88
CA THR A 188 -0.17 3.94 -33.42
C THR A 188 -1.58 4.30 -32.94
N GLY A 189 -1.67 5.39 -32.19
CA GLY A 189 -2.92 5.94 -31.63
C GLY A 189 -3.39 5.22 -30.37
N GLN A 190 -2.56 4.34 -29.77
CA GLN A 190 -2.88 3.64 -28.53
C GLN A 190 -1.86 3.96 -27.45
N TYR A 191 -2.33 4.52 -26.34
CA TYR A 191 -1.49 4.89 -25.22
C TYR A 191 -1.44 3.80 -24.17
N SER A 192 -0.23 3.56 -23.66
CA SER A 192 0.03 2.53 -22.69
C SER A 192 -0.77 2.73 -21.39
N PRO A 193 -1.43 1.70 -20.87
CA PRO A 193 -1.98 1.72 -19.51
C PRO A 193 -0.94 2.09 -18.44
N MET A 194 0.34 1.87 -18.74
CA MET A 194 1.47 2.16 -17.85
C MET A 194 2.04 3.57 -18.02
N SER A 195 1.50 4.40 -18.92
CA SER A 195 2.03 5.76 -19.17
C SER A 195 2.18 6.59 -17.90
N ASP A 196 1.27 6.43 -16.95
CA ASP A 196 1.30 7.15 -15.68
C ASP A 196 2.38 6.62 -14.70
N PHE A 197 3.06 5.48 -15.00
CA PHE A 197 4.22 4.99 -14.25
C PHE A 197 5.53 5.63 -14.69
N ILE A 198 5.54 6.30 -15.83
CA ILE A 198 6.70 7.05 -16.31
C ILE A 198 7.03 8.13 -15.28
N GLU A 199 8.32 8.27 -14.98
CA GLU A 199 8.79 9.22 -13.97
C GLU A 199 8.24 10.64 -14.21
N ASN A 200 7.73 11.26 -13.14
CA ASN A 200 7.12 12.60 -13.14
C ASN A 200 5.82 12.77 -13.93
N GLN A 201 5.21 11.71 -14.45
CA GLN A 201 3.90 11.79 -15.12
C GLN A 201 2.73 11.80 -14.15
N TYR A 202 2.82 11.01 -13.07
CA TYR A 202 1.77 10.93 -12.07
C TYR A 202 2.32 10.84 -10.66
N VAL A 203 1.83 11.70 -9.78
CA VAL A 203 2.18 11.69 -8.35
C VAL A 203 0.91 11.81 -7.51
N ASP A 204 0.62 10.78 -6.70
CA ASP A 204 -0.42 10.80 -5.67
C ASP A 204 0.22 10.41 -4.33
N ASN A 205 0.87 11.40 -3.71
CA ASN A 205 1.56 11.22 -2.44
C ASN A 205 0.82 11.96 -1.32
N THR A 206 0.51 11.25 -0.26
CA THR A 206 -0.12 11.80 0.94
C THR A 206 0.78 11.59 2.14
N ARG A 207 1.19 12.69 2.78
CA ARG A 207 1.94 12.69 4.03
C ARG A 207 1.06 13.13 5.18
N SER A 208 1.06 12.36 6.25
CA SER A 208 0.22 12.62 7.42
C SER A 208 1.00 12.42 8.70
N THR A 209 0.83 13.34 9.64
CA THR A 209 1.40 13.25 10.98
C THR A 209 0.26 13.28 11.99
N TYR A 210 0.22 12.27 12.86
CA TYR A 210 -0.76 12.17 13.93
C TYR A 210 -0.01 12.18 15.26
N LEU A 211 -0.34 13.13 16.12
CA LEU A 211 0.16 13.20 17.47
C LEU A 211 -1.02 13.15 18.43
N ASN A 212 -1.04 12.11 19.27
CA ASN A 212 -2.00 12.00 20.35
C ASN A 212 -1.24 12.05 21.68
N MET A 213 -1.66 12.93 22.57
CA MET A 213 -1.08 13.04 23.90
C MET A 213 -2.19 12.97 24.95
N SER A 214 -1.86 12.38 26.09
CA SER A 214 -2.74 12.32 27.24
C SER A 214 -1.94 12.47 28.51
N GLY A 215 -2.39 13.36 29.37
CA GLY A 215 -1.88 13.50 30.73
C GLY A 215 -2.97 13.20 31.75
N TYR A 216 -2.61 12.64 32.87
CA TYR A 216 -3.53 12.48 34.01
C TYR A 216 -2.86 12.76 35.31
N VAL A 217 -3.69 13.21 36.26
CA VAL A 217 -3.34 13.35 37.68
C VAL A 217 -4.32 12.46 38.46
N GLU A 218 -3.80 11.65 39.34
CA GLU A 218 -4.57 10.82 40.28
C GLU A 218 -4.18 11.19 41.70
N LEU A 219 -5.17 11.55 42.50
CA LEU A 219 -5.00 11.96 43.89
C LEU A 219 -5.79 11.03 44.78
N THR A 220 -5.15 10.48 45.82
CA THR A 220 -5.75 9.60 46.82
C THR A 220 -5.52 10.24 48.21
N PRO A 221 -6.24 11.35 48.53
CA PRO A 221 -5.96 12.13 49.73
C PRO A 221 -6.27 11.40 51.05
N ILE A 222 -7.22 10.47 51.02
CA ILE A 222 -7.57 9.58 52.13
C ILE A 222 -7.83 8.17 51.58
N LYS A 223 -7.76 7.17 52.44
CA LYS A 223 -8.04 5.78 52.09
C LYS A 223 -9.40 5.67 51.40
N ASP A 224 -9.46 4.87 50.34
CA ASP A 224 -10.66 4.54 49.58
C ASP A 224 -11.31 5.71 48.81
N LEU A 225 -10.66 6.89 48.73
CA LEU A 225 -11.12 8.03 47.94
C LEU A 225 -10.07 8.42 46.89
N THR A 226 -10.40 8.27 45.61
CA THR A 226 -9.50 8.58 44.51
C THR A 226 -10.18 9.56 43.54
N PHE A 227 -9.46 10.65 43.23
CA PHE A 227 -9.81 11.62 42.21
C PHE A 227 -8.86 11.47 41.02
N THR A 228 -9.41 11.33 39.81
CA THR A 228 -8.63 11.28 38.59
C THR A 228 -9.09 12.37 37.62
N SER A 229 -8.16 13.22 37.19
CA SER A 229 -8.36 14.17 36.12
C SER A 229 -7.49 13.79 34.93
N ARG A 230 -8.06 13.83 33.73
CA ARG A 230 -7.35 13.49 32.49
C ARG A 230 -7.60 14.53 31.43
N VAL A 231 -6.53 14.90 30.71
CA VAL A 231 -6.55 15.77 29.54
C VAL A 231 -6.02 14.98 28.35
N ASN A 232 -6.71 15.05 27.23
CA ASN A 232 -6.33 14.40 25.98
C ASN A 232 -6.28 15.48 24.88
N GLY A 233 -5.29 15.35 23.96
CA GLY A 233 -5.11 16.22 22.81
C GLY A 233 -4.49 15.47 21.63
#